data_c28c91cfa134cec3e0ea64c03ac26fd4
#
_entry.id   c28c91cfa134cec3e0ea64c03ac26fd4
#
_cell.length_a   1.000
_cell.length_b   1.000
_cell.length_c   1.000
_cell.angle_alpha   90.00
_cell.angle_beta   90.00
_cell.angle_gamma   90.00
#
_symmetry.space_group_name_H-M   'P 1'
#
loop_
_entity.id
_entity.type
_entity.pdbx_description
1 polymer ?
#
loop_
_entity_poly.entity_id
_entity_poly.type
_entity_poly.pdbx_seq_one_letter_code
_entity_poly.pdbx_strand_id
1 'polypeptide(L)'
;MGGQFIHYLPDYDLLFVTTADTQGISGGNQLIYDALYDEILPYIQANPLPEDQKSHTELLSALSSLAISPLDNGSSTAPAVSHILGKRYVFEKNDGEFTDFKAVFSNNEGCFTFTLHDQICSIHFGFGKLVCGQFPIYDQKYAASGIWVSEN
;
A
#
# COMPACT_ATOMS: atom_id res chain seq x y z
N MET A 1 10.81 -1.49 12.27
CA MET A 1 9.65 -0.64 12.58
C MET A 1 9.47 0.32 11.42
N GLY A 2 8.33 0.31 10.78
CA GLY A 2 8.08 1.10 9.58
C GLY A 2 7.09 2.23 9.85
N GLY A 3 7.60 3.46 10.05
CA GLY A 3 6.77 4.66 10.05
C GLY A 3 5.97 4.98 11.31
N GLN A 4 6.30 4.36 12.44
CA GLN A 4 5.72 4.73 13.73
C GLN A 4 6.69 5.60 14.49
N PHE A 5 6.33 6.86 14.69
CA PHE A 5 7.16 7.85 15.37
C PHE A 5 6.37 8.62 16.41
N ILE A 6 7.10 9.02 17.46
CA ILE A 6 6.68 10.01 18.43
C ILE A 6 7.83 11.01 18.51
N HIS A 7 7.60 12.23 18.02
CA HIS A 7 8.56 13.32 18.05
C HIS A 7 8.02 14.46 18.91
N TYR A 8 8.81 14.88 19.88
CA TYR A 8 8.57 16.12 20.60
C TYR A 8 9.52 17.21 20.09
N LEU A 9 8.95 18.32 19.66
CA LEU A 9 9.67 19.48 19.16
C LEU A 9 9.42 20.65 20.13
N PRO A 10 10.30 20.84 21.12
CA PRO A 10 10.08 21.81 22.20
C PRO A 10 9.98 23.24 21.71
N ASP A 11 10.71 23.62 20.67
CA ASP A 11 10.68 24.95 20.09
C ASP A 11 9.33 25.35 19.50
N TYR A 12 8.50 24.35 19.20
CA TYR A 12 7.14 24.53 18.67
C TYR A 12 6.04 24.11 19.64
N ASP A 13 6.44 23.62 20.83
CA ASP A 13 5.51 22.95 21.77
C ASP A 13 4.64 21.90 21.07
N LEU A 14 5.25 21.16 20.16
CA LEU A 14 4.57 20.20 19.28
C LEU A 14 4.94 18.76 19.62
N LEU A 15 3.93 17.93 19.79
CA LEU A 15 4.06 16.48 19.81
C LEU A 15 3.53 15.92 18.49
N PHE A 16 4.42 15.37 17.67
CA PHE A 16 4.09 14.77 16.38
C PHE A 16 4.09 13.25 16.51
N VAL A 17 2.95 12.62 16.21
CA VAL A 17 2.77 11.18 16.30
C VAL A 17 2.32 10.65 14.95
N THR A 18 2.97 9.58 14.46
CA THR A 18 2.58 8.89 13.24
C THR A 18 2.36 7.41 13.48
N THR A 19 1.40 6.86 12.75
CA THR A 19 1.18 5.43 12.56
C THR A 19 1.13 5.15 11.07
N ALA A 20 2.15 4.51 10.55
CA ALA A 20 2.26 4.19 9.12
C ALA A 20 2.93 2.82 8.93
N ASP A 21 2.78 2.25 7.78
CA ASP A 21 3.61 1.13 7.32
C ASP A 21 4.46 1.59 6.13
N THR A 22 5.75 1.80 6.41
CA THR A 22 6.75 2.18 5.41
C THR A 22 7.74 1.04 5.13
N GLN A 23 7.42 -0.18 5.55
CA GLN A 23 8.25 -1.35 5.30
C GLN A 23 8.30 -1.65 3.79
N GLY A 24 9.48 -1.99 3.31
CA GLY A 24 9.69 -2.26 1.88
C GLY A 24 9.73 -1.03 0.98
N ILE A 25 9.50 0.18 1.51
CA ILE A 25 9.64 1.42 0.76
C ILE A 25 11.03 2.01 1.03
N SER A 26 11.86 2.10 0.00
CA SER A 26 13.15 2.78 0.10
C SER A 26 12.95 4.25 0.49
N GLY A 27 13.57 4.69 1.59
CA GLY A 27 13.38 6.04 2.10
C GLY A 27 12.02 6.29 2.75
N GLY A 28 11.21 5.26 3.02
CA GLY A 28 9.85 5.44 3.55
C GLY A 28 9.77 6.24 4.85
N ASN A 29 10.75 6.09 5.73
CA ASN A 29 10.82 6.92 6.93
C ASN A 29 11.13 8.38 6.61
N GLN A 30 11.94 8.64 5.58
CA GLN A 30 12.26 10.00 5.15
C GLN A 30 11.02 10.76 4.67
N LEU A 31 10.08 10.10 4.00
CA LEU A 31 8.82 10.71 3.59
C LEU A 31 8.04 11.33 4.76
N ILE A 32 8.10 10.69 5.94
CA ILE A 32 7.44 11.21 7.14
C ILE A 32 8.15 12.45 7.67
N TYR A 33 9.48 12.44 7.64
CA TYR A 33 10.27 13.63 8.03
C TYR A 33 10.08 14.77 7.06
N ASP A 34 10.10 14.51 5.76
CA ASP A 34 9.86 15.52 4.73
C ASP A 34 8.47 16.14 4.92
N ALA A 35 7.44 15.33 5.14
CA ALA A 35 6.10 15.84 5.45
C ALA A 35 6.08 16.72 6.72
N LEU A 36 6.80 16.34 7.79
CA LEU A 36 6.87 17.14 9.00
C LEU A 36 7.63 18.46 8.78
N TYR A 37 8.84 18.36 8.22
CA TYR A 37 9.76 19.51 8.15
C TYR A 37 9.45 20.46 7.00
N ASP A 38 8.96 19.96 5.88
CA ASP A 38 8.73 20.77 4.69
C ASP A 38 7.26 21.22 4.57
N GLU A 39 6.30 20.42 5.07
CA GLU A 39 4.88 20.67 4.85
C GLU A 39 4.13 21.11 6.12
N ILE A 40 4.65 20.85 7.32
CA ILE A 40 3.95 21.17 8.57
C ILE A 40 4.66 22.31 9.32
N LEU A 41 5.94 22.14 9.67
CA LEU A 41 6.64 23.10 10.51
C LEU A 41 6.71 24.52 9.95
N PRO A 42 6.88 24.74 8.62
CA PRO A 42 6.94 26.11 8.06
C PRO A 42 5.65 26.91 8.26
N TYR A 43 4.52 26.23 8.50
CA TYR A 43 3.21 26.87 8.65
C TYR A 43 2.75 27.02 10.10
N ILE A 44 3.54 26.54 11.07
CA ILE A 44 3.22 26.71 12.49
C ILE A 44 3.48 28.19 12.88
N GLN A 45 2.47 28.79 13.50
CA GLN A 45 2.50 30.18 13.97
C GLN A 45 2.48 30.23 15.50
N ALA A 46 3.13 31.27 16.06
CA ALA A 46 3.18 31.47 17.51
C ALA A 46 1.80 31.81 18.11
N ASN A 47 0.90 32.34 17.32
CA ASN A 47 -0.45 32.70 17.76
C ASN A 47 -1.47 31.72 17.19
N PRO A 48 -2.59 31.49 17.89
CA PRO A 48 -3.70 30.71 17.34
C PRO A 48 -4.13 31.26 15.99
N LEU A 49 -4.38 30.40 15.05
CA LEU A 49 -4.93 30.79 13.73
C LEU A 49 -6.35 31.37 13.95
N PRO A 50 -6.72 32.38 13.15
CA PRO A 50 -8.10 32.85 13.15
C PRO A 50 -9.06 31.74 12.70
N GLU A 51 -10.28 31.78 13.21
CA GLU A 51 -11.31 30.85 12.78
C GLU A 51 -11.58 31.00 11.27
N ASP A 52 -11.45 29.91 10.53
CA ASP A 52 -11.78 29.82 9.11
C ASP A 52 -12.66 28.61 8.84
N GLN A 53 -13.96 28.85 8.81
CA GLN A 53 -14.97 27.83 8.60
C GLN A 53 -14.83 27.16 7.22
N LYS A 54 -14.36 27.91 6.20
CA LYS A 54 -14.16 27.35 4.86
C LYS A 54 -13.04 26.34 4.86
N SER A 55 -11.85 26.72 5.33
CA SER A 55 -10.70 25.82 5.43
C SER A 55 -10.98 24.63 6.32
N HIS A 56 -11.71 24.80 7.42
CA HIS A 56 -12.14 23.69 8.27
C HIS A 56 -13.04 22.70 7.52
N THR A 57 -14.01 23.18 6.76
CA THR A 57 -14.90 22.33 5.97
C THR A 57 -14.14 21.58 4.87
N GLU A 58 -13.21 22.26 4.19
CA GLU A 58 -12.34 21.65 3.19
C GLU A 58 -11.47 20.54 3.81
N LEU A 59 -10.88 20.78 4.97
CA LEU A 59 -10.09 19.78 5.70
C LEU A 59 -10.95 18.56 6.08
N LEU A 60 -12.14 18.75 6.64
CA LEU A 60 -13.03 17.64 6.98
C LEU A 60 -13.45 16.84 5.74
N SER A 61 -13.69 17.52 4.62
CA SER A 61 -14.00 16.86 3.35
C SER A 61 -12.79 16.03 2.85
N ALA A 62 -11.59 16.59 2.88
CA ALA A 62 -10.37 15.89 2.51
C ALA A 62 -10.13 14.66 3.39
N LEU A 63 -10.25 14.81 4.71
CA LEU A 63 -10.09 13.71 5.67
C LEU A 63 -11.11 12.59 5.44
N SER A 64 -12.36 12.94 5.14
CA SER A 64 -13.41 11.93 4.90
C SER A 64 -13.25 11.18 3.58
N SER A 65 -12.49 11.74 2.63
CA SER A 65 -12.21 11.15 1.32
C SER A 65 -10.86 10.43 1.24
N LEU A 66 -10.09 10.43 2.33
CA LEU A 66 -8.80 9.71 2.35
C LEU A 66 -9.04 8.21 2.13
N ALA A 67 -8.37 7.68 1.12
CA ALA A 67 -8.40 6.27 0.77
C ALA A 67 -7.05 5.86 0.17
N ILE A 68 -6.69 4.59 0.35
CA ILE A 68 -5.58 4.01 -0.39
C ILE A 68 -6.07 3.81 -1.83
N SER A 69 -5.41 4.46 -2.78
CA SER A 69 -5.72 4.31 -4.20
C SER A 69 -5.18 2.99 -4.74
N PRO A 70 -5.92 2.29 -5.59
CA PRO A 70 -5.37 1.18 -6.35
C PRO A 70 -4.31 1.68 -7.34
N LEU A 71 -3.48 0.77 -7.85
CA LEU A 71 -2.56 1.09 -8.94
C LEU A 71 -3.36 1.43 -10.21
N ASP A 72 -3.01 2.54 -10.87
CA ASP A 72 -3.73 3.08 -12.04
C ASP A 72 -2.82 3.36 -13.26
N ASN A 73 -1.49 3.30 -13.07
CA ASN A 73 -0.50 3.63 -14.11
C ASN A 73 -0.18 2.44 -15.05
N GLY A 74 -1.18 1.66 -15.45
CA GLY A 74 -1.00 0.49 -16.31
C GLY A 74 -2.30 -0.04 -16.90
N SER A 75 -2.20 -1.18 -17.57
CA SER A 75 -3.34 -1.86 -18.19
C SER A 75 -3.94 -2.92 -17.25
N SER A 76 -5.24 -3.15 -17.38
CA SER A 76 -5.91 -4.31 -16.76
C SER A 76 -5.72 -5.60 -17.56
N THR A 77 -5.17 -5.52 -18.77
CA THR A 77 -4.92 -6.66 -19.66
C THR A 77 -3.56 -6.58 -20.32
N ALA A 78 -2.95 -7.72 -20.64
CA ALA A 78 -1.76 -7.80 -21.46
C ALA A 78 -1.80 -9.06 -22.33
N PRO A 79 -1.14 -9.05 -23.51
CA PRO A 79 -1.01 -10.24 -24.37
C PRO A 79 -0.39 -11.44 -23.63
N ALA A 80 0.56 -11.18 -22.71
CA ALA A 80 1.21 -12.19 -21.89
C ALA A 80 0.25 -13.01 -21.02
N VAL A 81 -0.95 -12.50 -20.71
CA VAL A 81 -1.96 -13.24 -19.92
C VAL A 81 -2.24 -14.63 -20.51
N SER A 82 -2.38 -14.73 -21.82
CA SER A 82 -2.64 -16.00 -22.51
C SER A 82 -1.52 -17.05 -22.31
N HIS A 83 -0.31 -16.59 -22.07
CA HIS A 83 0.86 -17.44 -21.88
C HIS A 83 1.01 -17.96 -20.44
N ILE A 84 0.46 -17.24 -19.45
CA ILE A 84 0.62 -17.57 -18.03
C ILE A 84 -0.67 -18.10 -17.39
N LEU A 85 -1.82 -17.79 -17.99
CA LEU A 85 -3.13 -18.12 -17.41
C LEU A 85 -3.27 -19.63 -17.14
N GLY A 86 -3.53 -19.95 -15.90
CA GLY A 86 -3.81 -21.32 -15.45
C GLY A 86 -2.61 -22.27 -15.44
N LYS A 87 -1.43 -21.83 -15.89
CA LYS A 87 -0.21 -22.63 -15.79
C LYS A 87 0.28 -22.69 -14.35
N ARG A 88 0.75 -23.87 -13.96
CA ARG A 88 1.45 -24.07 -12.69
C ARG A 88 2.96 -23.97 -12.94
N TYR A 89 3.62 -23.10 -12.22
CA TYR A 89 5.07 -22.95 -12.22
C TYR A 89 5.61 -23.63 -10.96
N VAL A 90 6.61 -24.47 -11.12
CA VAL A 90 7.26 -25.16 -10.00
C VAL A 90 8.60 -24.51 -9.81
N PHE A 91 8.91 -24.14 -8.58
CA PHE A 91 10.18 -23.53 -8.22
C PHE A 91 11.21 -24.61 -7.82
N GLU A 92 12.45 -24.36 -8.16
CA GLU A 92 13.57 -25.05 -7.53
C GLU A 92 13.67 -24.64 -6.06
N LYS A 93 14.46 -25.38 -5.28
CA LYS A 93 14.71 -25.06 -3.88
C LYS A 93 15.18 -23.60 -3.74
N ASN A 94 14.50 -22.84 -2.90
CA ASN A 94 14.76 -21.42 -2.67
C ASN A 94 14.61 -21.06 -1.19
N ASP A 95 15.22 -19.94 -0.78
CA ASP A 95 15.25 -19.49 0.60
C ASP A 95 13.86 -19.06 1.12
N GLY A 96 12.95 -18.75 0.21
CA GLY A 96 11.56 -18.38 0.55
C GLY A 96 10.64 -19.58 0.76
N GLU A 97 11.13 -20.82 0.54
CA GLU A 97 10.37 -22.07 0.69
C GLU A 97 9.10 -22.15 -0.18
N PHE A 98 9.05 -21.37 -1.27
CA PHE A 98 8.00 -21.49 -2.26
C PHE A 98 8.21 -22.72 -3.12
N THR A 99 7.16 -23.54 -3.30
CA THR A 99 7.24 -24.75 -4.13
C THR A 99 6.55 -24.60 -5.46
N ASP A 100 5.48 -23.86 -5.54
CA ASP A 100 4.76 -23.61 -6.80
C ASP A 100 3.99 -22.31 -6.79
N PHE A 101 3.58 -21.89 -7.98
CA PHE A 101 2.81 -20.68 -8.22
C PHE A 101 1.86 -20.89 -9.40
N LYS A 102 0.68 -20.35 -9.29
CA LYS A 102 -0.34 -20.29 -10.35
C LYS A 102 -1.03 -18.94 -10.34
N ALA A 103 -1.23 -18.35 -11.52
CA ALA A 103 -2.02 -17.14 -11.69
C ALA A 103 -3.30 -17.42 -12.47
N VAL A 104 -4.38 -16.85 -12.01
CA VAL A 104 -5.69 -16.85 -12.71
C VAL A 104 -6.16 -15.41 -12.79
N PHE A 105 -6.65 -15.01 -13.96
CA PHE A 105 -7.15 -13.67 -14.21
C PHE A 105 -8.56 -13.76 -14.74
N SER A 106 -9.41 -12.86 -14.32
CA SER A 106 -10.73 -12.57 -14.87
C SER A 106 -10.79 -11.08 -15.24
N ASN A 107 -11.90 -10.61 -15.79
CA ASN A 107 -11.98 -9.28 -16.41
C ASN A 107 -11.41 -8.13 -15.56
N ASN A 108 -11.66 -8.12 -14.24
CA ASN A 108 -11.22 -7.03 -13.37
C ASN A 108 -10.55 -7.54 -12.08
N GLU A 109 -10.20 -8.79 -12.00
CA GLU A 109 -9.58 -9.39 -10.82
C GLU A 109 -8.59 -10.48 -11.21
N GLY A 110 -7.63 -10.69 -10.32
CA GLY A 110 -6.71 -11.81 -10.41
C GLY A 110 -6.59 -12.53 -9.07
N CYS A 111 -6.10 -13.76 -9.16
CA CYS A 111 -5.75 -14.55 -8.00
C CYS A 111 -4.40 -15.21 -8.23
N PHE A 112 -3.48 -15.00 -7.29
CA PHE A 112 -2.25 -15.75 -7.16
C PHE A 112 -2.45 -16.86 -6.14
N THR A 113 -2.19 -18.10 -6.57
CA THR A 113 -2.16 -19.25 -5.68
C THR A 113 -0.73 -19.78 -5.64
N PHE A 114 -0.20 -20.01 -4.47
CA PHE A 114 1.15 -20.52 -4.27
C PHE A 114 1.21 -21.41 -3.03
N THR A 115 2.19 -22.29 -2.99
CA THR A 115 2.46 -23.12 -1.83
C THR A 115 3.68 -22.58 -1.11
N LEU A 116 3.52 -22.28 0.18
CA LEU A 116 4.55 -21.77 1.08
C LEU A 116 4.47 -22.54 2.40
N HIS A 117 5.59 -23.08 2.88
CA HIS A 117 5.63 -23.95 4.08
C HIS A 117 4.59 -25.07 4.04
N ASP A 118 4.45 -25.74 2.91
CA ASP A 118 3.46 -26.80 2.66
C ASP A 118 1.98 -26.36 2.80
N GLN A 119 1.72 -25.06 2.89
CA GLN A 119 0.38 -24.49 2.92
C GLN A 119 0.04 -23.83 1.59
N ILE A 120 -1.17 -24.08 1.09
CA ILE A 120 -1.69 -23.42 -0.10
C ILE A 120 -2.24 -22.06 0.30
N CYS A 121 -1.64 -21.01 -0.27
CA CYS A 121 -2.01 -19.62 -0.05
C CYS A 121 -2.64 -19.04 -1.32
N SER A 122 -3.60 -18.15 -1.13
CA SER A 122 -4.21 -17.41 -2.25
C SER A 122 -4.30 -15.93 -1.91
N ILE A 123 -3.87 -15.08 -2.85
CA ILE A 123 -4.02 -13.63 -2.78
C ILE A 123 -4.88 -13.19 -3.95
N HIS A 124 -6.02 -12.58 -3.65
CA HIS A 124 -6.88 -11.95 -4.62
C HIS A 124 -6.51 -10.47 -4.77
N PHE A 125 -6.55 -9.96 -5.97
CA PHE A 125 -6.28 -8.56 -6.27
C PHE A 125 -7.18 -8.05 -7.38
N GLY A 126 -7.38 -6.73 -7.44
CA GLY A 126 -8.19 -6.09 -8.45
C GLY A 126 -7.37 -5.29 -9.45
N PHE A 127 -7.88 -5.15 -10.67
CA PHE A 127 -7.40 -4.19 -11.65
C PHE A 127 -8.24 -2.91 -11.52
N GLY A 128 -7.57 -1.78 -11.19
CA GLY A 128 -8.25 -0.50 -10.95
C GLY A 128 -9.10 -0.45 -9.68
N LYS A 129 -9.00 -1.46 -8.81
CA LYS A 129 -9.66 -1.50 -7.50
C LYS A 129 -8.82 -2.29 -6.49
N LEU A 130 -9.03 -2.00 -5.22
CA LEU A 130 -8.47 -2.82 -4.14
C LEU A 130 -9.39 -3.99 -3.82
N VAL A 131 -8.80 -5.17 -3.66
CA VAL A 131 -9.47 -6.35 -3.12
C VAL A 131 -8.86 -6.64 -1.75
N CYS A 132 -9.69 -6.66 -0.73
CA CYS A 132 -9.28 -6.95 0.63
C CYS A 132 -9.39 -8.44 0.93
N GLY A 133 -8.46 -8.96 1.71
CA GLY A 133 -8.45 -10.35 2.16
C GLY A 133 -7.62 -10.52 3.42
N GLN A 134 -7.45 -11.78 3.80
CA GLN A 134 -6.63 -12.19 4.92
C GLN A 134 -5.53 -13.12 4.44
N PHE A 135 -4.29 -12.82 4.81
CA PHE A 135 -3.15 -13.62 4.39
C PHE A 135 -3.10 -14.92 5.22
N PRO A 136 -3.15 -16.10 4.58
CA PRO A 136 -3.42 -17.34 5.29
C PRO A 136 -2.42 -17.72 6.37
N ILE A 137 -1.13 -17.36 6.19
CA ILE A 137 -0.04 -17.77 7.08
C ILE A 137 0.11 -16.85 8.29
N TYR A 138 -0.07 -15.54 8.08
CA TYR A 138 0.23 -14.53 9.10
C TYR A 138 -1.00 -13.94 9.78
N ASP A 139 -2.19 -14.39 9.40
CA ASP A 139 -3.49 -13.88 9.89
C ASP A 139 -3.60 -12.35 9.77
N GLN A 140 -2.90 -11.78 8.79
CA GLN A 140 -2.87 -10.33 8.54
C GLN A 140 -3.83 -9.96 7.43
N LYS A 141 -4.51 -8.85 7.60
CA LYS A 141 -5.34 -8.26 6.54
C LYS A 141 -4.45 -7.69 5.44
N TYR A 142 -4.88 -7.85 4.19
CA TYR A 142 -4.26 -7.20 3.05
C TYR A 142 -5.29 -6.47 2.19
N ALA A 143 -4.83 -5.50 1.42
CA ALA A 143 -5.56 -4.90 0.31
C ALA A 143 -4.62 -4.91 -0.90
N ALA A 144 -5.05 -5.51 -1.99
CA ALA A 144 -4.21 -5.72 -3.17
C ALA A 144 -4.85 -5.21 -4.45
N SER A 145 -4.04 -4.55 -5.27
CA SER A 145 -4.34 -4.20 -6.65
C SER A 145 -3.18 -4.60 -7.55
N GLY A 146 -3.44 -4.76 -8.83
CA GLY A 146 -2.43 -5.10 -9.83
C GLY A 146 -2.64 -4.32 -11.12
N ILE A 147 -1.57 -4.13 -11.85
CA ILE A 147 -1.55 -3.56 -13.20
C ILE A 147 -0.51 -4.28 -14.04
N TRP A 148 -0.70 -4.27 -15.33
CA TRP A 148 0.34 -4.64 -16.28
C TRP A 148 1.12 -3.38 -16.66
N VAL A 149 2.44 -3.40 -16.42
CA VAL A 149 3.33 -2.24 -16.69
C VAL A 149 3.98 -2.30 -18.06
N SER A 150 3.92 -3.45 -18.73
CA SER A 150 4.41 -3.66 -20.08
C SER A 150 3.61 -4.73 -20.80
N GLU A 151 3.74 -4.78 -22.12
CA GLU A 151 3.09 -5.79 -22.97
C GLU A 151 3.81 -7.16 -22.92
N ASN A 152 5.00 -7.22 -22.34
CA ASN A 152 5.88 -8.39 -22.29
C ASN A 152 5.91 -9.00 -20.89
#